data_eae36018a6aaff7d658d5086b83e4f0d
#
_entry.id   eae36018a6aaff7d658d5086b83e4f0d
#
_cell.length_a   1.000
_cell.length_b   1.000
_cell.length_c   1.000
_cell.angle_alpha   90.00
_cell.angle_beta   90.00
_cell.angle_gamma   90.00
#
_symmetry.space_group_name_H-M   'P 1'
#
loop_
_entity.id
_entity.type
_entity.pdbx_description
1 polymer ?
#
loop_
_entity_poly.entity_id
_entity_poly.type
_entity_poly.pdbx_seq_one_letter_code
_entity_poly.pdbx_strand_id
1 'polypeptide(L)'
;MPTKEKVTPQLTNRCFGCGPENPIGLKLRFRNKGNQVETEFTPTELYEGYPGYLHGGIICAILDEAMGWAAYHLSQGILAITARAEVRFKRPALIGEPLLITATLTHKTRRLLRAGATISRRDGTIVAEGTAVMIVDEGN
;
A
#
# COMPACT_ATOMS: atom_id res chain seq x y z
N MET A 1 -11.60 5.01 -21.71
CA MET A 1 -10.65 3.89 -21.61
C MET A 1 -9.79 4.08 -20.39
N PRO A 2 -9.89 3.15 -19.49
CA PRO A 2 -8.91 3.17 -18.45
C PRO A 2 -7.55 3.03 -19.09
N THR A 3 -6.72 4.02 -18.91
CA THR A 3 -5.33 3.86 -19.23
C THR A 3 -4.87 2.65 -18.46
N LYS A 4 -4.47 1.62 -19.17
CA LYS A 4 -3.83 0.49 -18.54
C LYS A 4 -2.70 1.04 -17.71
N GLU A 5 -2.77 0.75 -16.45
CA GLU A 5 -1.69 1.04 -15.54
C GLU A 5 -0.40 0.55 -16.15
N LYS A 6 0.47 1.48 -16.46
CA LYS A 6 1.78 1.10 -16.94
C LYS A 6 2.70 0.94 -15.76
N VAL A 7 2.33 0.01 -14.89
CA VAL A 7 3.31 -0.46 -13.94
C VAL A 7 4.23 -1.34 -14.73
N THR A 8 5.48 -0.95 -14.85
CA THR A 8 6.44 -1.77 -15.56
C THR A 8 6.56 -3.11 -14.87
N PRO A 9 6.38 -4.21 -15.59
CA PRO A 9 6.47 -5.55 -14.97
C PRO A 9 7.75 -5.77 -14.17
N GLN A 10 8.86 -5.16 -14.59
CA GLN A 10 10.12 -5.31 -13.90
C GLN A 10 10.11 -4.73 -12.48
N LEU A 11 9.30 -3.72 -12.23
CA LEU A 11 9.23 -3.12 -10.91
C LEU A 11 8.35 -3.91 -9.96
N THR A 12 7.41 -4.69 -10.49
CA THR A 12 6.37 -5.29 -9.66
C THR A 12 6.27 -6.80 -9.70
N ASN A 13 6.93 -7.48 -10.67
CA ASN A 13 6.77 -8.91 -10.83
C ASN A 13 6.98 -9.71 -9.54
N ARG A 14 8.00 -9.41 -8.78
CA ARG A 14 8.32 -10.12 -7.53
C ARG A 14 8.26 -9.23 -6.30
N CYS A 15 7.60 -8.09 -6.41
CA CYS A 15 7.37 -7.25 -5.25
C CYS A 15 6.57 -8.04 -4.21
N PHE A 16 6.99 -7.98 -2.97
CA PHE A 16 6.29 -8.67 -1.90
C PHE A 16 4.85 -8.16 -1.77
N GLY A 17 4.62 -6.86 -1.95
CA GLY A 17 3.29 -6.28 -1.80
C GLY A 17 2.38 -6.53 -2.99
N CYS A 18 2.88 -6.37 -4.22
CA CYS A 18 2.01 -6.37 -5.40
C CYS A 18 2.46 -7.29 -6.53
N GLY A 19 3.59 -7.97 -6.39
CA GLY A 19 4.12 -8.80 -7.46
C GLY A 19 3.35 -10.11 -7.62
N PRO A 20 2.75 -10.36 -8.79
CA PRO A 20 1.98 -11.59 -8.98
C PRO A 20 2.85 -12.85 -9.01
N GLU A 21 4.16 -12.70 -9.25
CA GLU A 21 5.06 -13.84 -9.34
C GLU A 21 5.76 -14.17 -8.02
N ASN A 22 5.49 -13.41 -6.96
CA ASN A 22 6.06 -13.75 -5.66
C ASN A 22 5.16 -14.74 -4.95
N PRO A 23 5.62 -15.99 -4.74
CA PRO A 23 4.75 -17.03 -4.18
C PRO A 23 4.31 -16.77 -2.74
N ILE A 24 5.04 -15.93 -2.00
CA ILE A 24 4.67 -15.59 -0.63
C ILE A 24 4.17 -14.15 -0.50
N GLY A 25 3.96 -13.47 -1.63
CA GLY A 25 3.57 -12.07 -1.63
C GLY A 25 2.10 -11.85 -1.32
N LEU A 26 1.78 -10.62 -1.01
CA LEU A 26 0.41 -10.22 -0.68
C LEU A 26 -0.48 -10.13 -1.92
N LYS A 27 0.13 -9.93 -3.08
CA LYS A 27 -0.57 -9.85 -4.38
C LYS A 27 -1.66 -8.81 -4.41
N LEU A 28 -1.37 -7.66 -3.81
CA LEU A 28 -2.30 -6.53 -3.81
C LEU A 28 -2.43 -5.97 -5.22
N ARG A 29 -3.66 -5.66 -5.62
CA ARG A 29 -3.93 -5.09 -6.93
C ARG A 29 -4.67 -3.80 -6.73
N PHE A 30 -3.95 -2.70 -6.90
CA PHE A 30 -4.53 -1.37 -6.70
C PHE A 30 -5.21 -0.87 -7.96
N ARG A 31 -6.28 -0.13 -7.77
CA ARG A 31 -6.95 0.58 -8.86
C ARG A 31 -6.98 2.07 -8.54
N ASN A 32 -6.86 2.86 -9.58
CA ASN A 32 -6.89 4.31 -9.43
C ASN A 32 -8.34 4.80 -9.36
N LYS A 33 -8.62 5.66 -8.38
CA LYS A 33 -9.94 6.27 -8.21
C LYS A 33 -9.75 7.76 -7.96
N GLY A 34 -9.66 8.56 -9.04
CA GLY A 34 -9.47 9.98 -8.92
C GLY A 34 -8.13 10.33 -8.28
N ASN A 35 -8.18 10.95 -7.12
CA ASN A 35 -6.98 11.37 -6.41
C ASN A 35 -6.52 10.37 -5.35
N GLN A 36 -7.00 9.13 -5.45
CA GLN A 36 -6.56 8.07 -4.53
C GLN A 36 -6.43 6.74 -5.27
N VAL A 37 -5.74 5.81 -4.64
CA VAL A 37 -5.69 4.43 -5.08
C VAL A 37 -6.34 3.58 -4.02
N GLU A 38 -6.90 2.43 -4.43
CA GLU A 38 -7.51 1.53 -3.45
C GLU A 38 -7.35 0.08 -3.87
N THR A 39 -7.41 -0.80 -2.88
CA THR A 39 -7.45 -2.23 -3.08
C THR A 39 -8.16 -2.89 -1.91
N GLU A 40 -8.44 -4.16 -2.06
CA GLU A 40 -9.02 -4.98 -0.99
C GLU A 40 -8.08 -6.12 -0.68
N PHE A 41 -8.12 -6.56 0.57
CA PHE A 41 -7.28 -7.65 1.02
C PHE A 41 -8.00 -8.39 2.13
N THR A 42 -8.14 -9.71 1.97
CA THR A 42 -8.69 -10.57 3.02
C THR A 42 -7.54 -11.42 3.54
N PRO A 43 -7.05 -11.16 4.75
CA PRO A 43 -5.89 -11.88 5.26
C PRO A 43 -6.20 -13.34 5.53
N THR A 44 -5.28 -14.21 5.12
CA THR A 44 -5.33 -15.63 5.44
C THR A 44 -4.46 -15.90 6.66
N GLU A 45 -4.57 -17.11 7.17
CA GLU A 45 -3.77 -17.54 8.33
C GLU A 45 -2.26 -17.55 8.08
N LEU A 46 -1.84 -17.45 6.82
CA LEU A 46 -0.41 -17.33 6.49
C LEU A 46 0.19 -16.02 6.96
N TYR A 47 -0.64 -15.04 7.22
CA TYR A 47 -0.22 -13.71 7.65
C TYR A 47 -0.57 -13.43 9.11
N GLU A 48 -0.79 -14.49 9.87
CA GLU A 48 -1.19 -14.39 11.26
C GLU A 48 -0.03 -13.97 12.16
N GLY A 49 -0.34 -13.10 13.12
CA GLY A 49 0.56 -12.80 14.23
C GLY A 49 0.08 -13.57 15.46
N TYR A 50 -0.53 -12.88 16.45
CA TYR A 50 -1.24 -13.59 17.48
C TYR A 50 -2.40 -14.38 16.89
N PRO A 51 -2.79 -15.50 17.49
CA PRO A 51 -3.84 -16.35 16.92
C PRO A 51 -5.09 -15.55 16.56
N GLY A 52 -5.49 -15.63 15.30
CA GLY A 52 -6.67 -14.96 14.79
C GLY A 52 -6.47 -13.53 14.34
N TYR A 53 -5.29 -12.95 14.56
CA TYR A 53 -5.02 -11.56 14.22
C TYR A 53 -4.00 -11.43 13.10
N LEU A 54 -4.25 -10.50 12.20
CA LEU A 54 -3.28 -10.15 11.17
C LEU A 54 -2.02 -9.56 11.81
N HIS A 55 -0.87 -10.03 11.38
CA HIS A 55 0.42 -9.58 11.92
C HIS A 55 0.63 -8.09 11.66
N GLY A 56 1.11 -7.37 12.69
CA GLY A 56 1.35 -5.93 12.58
C GLY A 56 2.36 -5.56 11.51
N GLY A 57 3.37 -6.39 11.30
CA GLY A 57 4.34 -6.17 10.22
C GLY A 57 3.71 -6.28 8.84
N ILE A 58 2.70 -7.13 8.67
CA ILE A 58 1.97 -7.24 7.41
C ILE A 58 1.12 -5.99 7.21
N ILE A 59 0.50 -5.46 8.27
CA ILE A 59 -0.21 -4.19 8.19
C ILE A 59 0.74 -3.08 7.71
N CYS A 60 1.95 -3.03 8.25
CA CYS A 60 2.94 -2.06 7.80
C CYS A 60 3.29 -2.25 6.33
N ALA A 61 3.45 -3.50 5.88
CA ALA A 61 3.76 -3.79 4.48
C ALA A 61 2.63 -3.34 3.56
N ILE A 62 1.39 -3.57 3.95
CA ILE A 62 0.22 -3.16 3.17
C ILE A 62 0.18 -1.64 3.05
N LEU A 63 0.37 -0.93 4.16
CA LEU A 63 0.35 0.53 4.15
C LEU A 63 1.49 1.10 3.33
N ASP A 64 2.69 0.55 3.47
CA ASP A 64 3.85 1.00 2.69
C ASP A 64 3.61 0.81 1.21
N GLU A 65 3.09 -0.35 0.82
CA GLU A 65 2.80 -0.64 -0.58
C GLU A 65 1.74 0.32 -1.12
N ALA A 66 0.67 0.55 -0.36
CA ALA A 66 -0.40 1.45 -0.78
C ALA A 66 0.11 2.87 -0.98
N MET A 67 0.96 3.35 -0.06
CA MET A 67 1.54 4.68 -0.17
C MET A 67 2.49 4.77 -1.35
N GLY A 68 3.25 3.71 -1.61
CA GLY A 68 4.13 3.65 -2.78
C GLY A 68 3.35 3.72 -4.08
N TRP A 69 2.24 3.00 -4.18
CA TRP A 69 1.38 3.05 -5.35
C TRP A 69 0.79 4.43 -5.56
N ALA A 70 0.28 5.05 -4.49
CA ALA A 70 -0.26 6.39 -4.57
C ALA A 70 0.81 7.39 -5.02
N ALA A 71 1.99 7.30 -4.44
CA ALA A 71 3.09 8.20 -4.80
C ALA A 71 3.46 8.06 -6.26
N TYR A 72 3.60 6.83 -6.74
CA TYR A 72 4.01 6.60 -8.14
C TYR A 72 2.93 7.02 -9.12
N HIS A 73 1.70 6.57 -8.91
CA HIS A 73 0.63 6.79 -9.89
C HIS A 73 0.07 8.21 -9.84
N LEU A 74 -0.04 8.81 -8.66
CA LEU A 74 -0.60 10.15 -8.55
C LEU A 74 0.43 11.24 -8.80
N SER A 75 1.71 10.88 -8.86
CA SER A 75 2.78 11.80 -9.29
C SER A 75 3.10 11.67 -10.77
N GLN A 76 2.34 10.86 -11.50
CA GLN A 76 2.56 10.59 -12.92
C GLN A 76 3.86 9.85 -13.21
N GLY A 77 4.19 8.88 -12.34
CA GLY A 77 5.27 7.95 -12.60
C GLY A 77 6.61 8.32 -12.00
N ILE A 78 6.63 9.18 -11.00
CA ILE A 78 7.88 9.49 -10.30
C ILE A 78 8.21 8.34 -9.37
N LEU A 79 9.39 7.76 -9.55
CA LEU A 79 9.87 6.70 -8.68
C LEU A 79 10.51 7.31 -7.43
N ALA A 80 9.99 6.91 -6.28
CA ALA A 80 10.51 7.39 -5.00
C ALA A 80 10.59 6.21 -4.04
N ILE A 81 11.53 6.29 -3.11
CA ILE A 81 11.81 5.23 -2.17
C ILE A 81 11.44 5.68 -0.77
N THR A 82 10.73 4.85 -0.03
CA THR A 82 10.32 5.18 1.33
C THR A 82 11.54 5.44 2.21
N ALA A 83 11.62 6.65 2.74
CA ALA A 83 12.68 7.05 3.66
C ALA A 83 12.21 6.98 5.11
N ARG A 84 10.93 7.23 5.34
CA ARG A 84 10.35 7.19 6.68
C ARG A 84 8.86 6.91 6.57
N ALA A 85 8.37 6.05 7.46
CA ALA A 85 6.94 5.78 7.55
C ALA A 85 6.53 5.76 9.00
N GLU A 86 5.33 6.25 9.27
CA GLU A 86 4.73 6.19 10.59
C GLU A 86 3.40 5.46 10.46
N VAL A 87 3.19 4.49 11.33
CA VAL A 87 1.98 3.67 11.32
C VAL A 87 1.29 3.77 12.66
N ARG A 88 -0.02 3.96 12.63
CA ARG A 88 -0.85 3.93 13.82
C ARG A 88 -1.79 2.75 13.75
N PHE A 89 -1.71 1.88 14.74
CA PHE A 89 -2.56 0.70 14.87
C PHE A 89 -3.74 1.09 15.77
N LYS A 90 -4.92 1.16 15.17
CA LYS A 90 -6.11 1.61 15.88
C LYS A 90 -6.91 0.45 16.45
N ARG A 91 -7.04 -0.63 15.68
CA ARG A 91 -7.78 -1.83 16.06
C ARG A 91 -7.14 -3.04 15.42
N PRO A 92 -7.27 -4.22 16.03
CA PRO A 92 -6.75 -5.42 15.38
C PRO A 92 -7.56 -5.76 14.13
N ALA A 93 -6.88 -6.26 13.12
CA ALA A 93 -7.54 -6.85 11.96
C ALA A 93 -7.59 -8.35 12.15
N LEU A 94 -8.72 -8.95 11.83
CA LEU A 94 -8.94 -10.38 12.03
C LEU A 94 -8.62 -11.16 10.76
N ILE A 95 -8.09 -12.35 10.93
CA ILE A 95 -7.91 -13.28 9.82
C ILE A 95 -9.28 -13.59 9.23
N GLY A 96 -9.38 -13.51 7.91
CA GLY A 96 -10.63 -13.74 7.19
C GLY A 96 -11.51 -12.52 7.03
N GLU A 97 -11.17 -11.41 7.65
CA GLU A 97 -11.96 -10.19 7.57
C GLU A 97 -11.56 -9.36 6.35
N PRO A 98 -12.50 -9.07 5.43
CA PRO A 98 -12.16 -8.23 4.28
C PRO A 98 -11.80 -6.82 4.71
N LEU A 99 -10.69 -6.33 4.18
CA LEU A 99 -10.18 -5.00 4.48
C LEU A 99 -10.13 -4.16 3.21
N LEU A 100 -10.45 -2.88 3.35
CA LEU A 100 -10.31 -1.90 2.28
C LEU A 100 -9.09 -1.03 2.58
N ILE A 101 -8.22 -0.89 1.59
CA ILE A 101 -7.01 -0.09 1.71
C ILE A 101 -7.10 1.07 0.71
N THR A 102 -6.92 2.29 1.20
CA THR A 102 -6.90 3.48 0.35
C THR A 102 -5.65 4.29 0.64
N ALA A 103 -5.15 4.97 -0.38
CA ALA A 103 -3.98 5.81 -0.22
C ALA A 103 -4.04 7.00 -1.16
N THR A 104 -3.38 8.08 -0.78
CA THR A 104 -3.32 9.28 -1.60
C THR A 104 -1.95 9.93 -1.48
N LEU A 105 -1.58 10.68 -2.52
CA LEU A 105 -0.40 11.54 -2.50
C LEU A 105 -0.80 12.85 -1.84
N THR A 106 -0.10 13.23 -0.77
CA THR A 106 -0.46 14.42 0.01
C THR A 106 0.44 15.61 -0.26
N HIS A 107 1.64 15.37 -0.75
CA HIS A 107 2.60 16.44 -0.99
C HIS A 107 3.64 16.00 -2.02
N LYS A 108 4.08 16.94 -2.85
CA LYS A 108 5.05 16.65 -3.89
C LYS A 108 5.98 17.83 -4.08
N THR A 109 7.27 17.56 -4.00
CA THR A 109 8.31 18.49 -4.41
C THR A 109 9.20 17.78 -5.43
N ARG A 110 10.22 18.47 -5.92
CA ARG A 110 11.16 17.86 -6.86
C ARG A 110 11.91 16.67 -6.27
N ARG A 111 12.15 16.68 -4.97
CA ARG A 111 12.97 15.64 -4.31
C ARG A 111 12.20 14.73 -3.38
N LEU A 112 10.94 15.04 -3.10
CA LEU A 112 10.26 14.40 -2.01
C LEU A 112 8.78 14.25 -2.34
N LEU A 113 8.24 13.08 -2.02
CA LEU A 113 6.81 12.81 -2.07
C LEU A 113 6.35 12.44 -0.66
N ARG A 114 5.12 12.84 -0.32
CA ARG A 114 4.46 12.38 0.90
C ARG A 114 3.15 11.73 0.54
N ALA A 115 2.81 10.68 1.26
CA ALA A 115 1.58 9.95 1.03
C ALA A 115 0.97 9.52 2.35
N GLY A 116 -0.33 9.24 2.30
CA GLY A 116 -1.06 8.70 3.43
C GLY A 116 -1.89 7.53 3.00
N ALA A 117 -2.15 6.61 3.91
CA ALA A 117 -2.96 5.43 3.63
C ALA A 117 -3.77 5.03 4.84
N THR A 118 -4.87 4.33 4.57
CA THR A 118 -5.79 3.87 5.61
C THR A 118 -6.23 2.45 5.29
N ILE A 119 -6.28 1.60 6.31
CA ILE A 119 -6.90 0.29 6.23
C ILE A 119 -8.16 0.34 7.07
N SER A 120 -9.29 -0.05 6.47
CA SER A 120 -10.56 -0.05 7.17
C SER A 120 -11.32 -1.34 6.93
N ARG A 121 -12.27 -1.62 7.82
CA ARG A 121 -13.24 -2.69 7.64
C ARG A 121 -14.33 -2.22 6.69
N ARG A 122 -15.17 -3.15 6.24
CA ARG A 122 -16.30 -2.81 5.36
C ARG A 122 -17.26 -1.81 5.98
N ASP A 123 -17.40 -1.83 7.30
CA ASP A 123 -18.29 -0.90 7.98
C ASP A 123 -17.68 0.50 8.16
N GLY A 124 -16.45 0.70 7.66
CA GLY A 124 -15.75 1.97 7.75
C GLY A 124 -14.87 2.13 8.98
N THR A 125 -14.87 1.16 9.90
CA THR A 125 -14.02 1.21 11.08
C THR A 125 -12.55 1.18 10.66
N ILE A 126 -11.77 2.15 11.12
CA ILE A 126 -10.36 2.25 10.78
C ILE A 126 -9.54 1.26 11.63
N VAL A 127 -8.80 0.40 10.95
CA VAL A 127 -7.91 -0.58 11.56
C VAL A 127 -6.53 0.02 11.79
N ALA A 128 -6.00 0.68 10.77
CA ALA A 128 -4.68 1.28 10.84
C ALA A 128 -4.57 2.41 9.82
N GLU A 129 -3.65 3.33 10.08
CA GLU A 129 -3.36 4.39 9.13
C GLU A 129 -1.87 4.67 9.13
N GLY A 130 -1.38 5.19 8.01
CA GLY A 130 0.03 5.47 7.86
C GLY A 130 0.29 6.73 7.08
N THR A 131 1.47 7.29 7.32
CA THR A 131 2.02 8.38 6.52
C THR A 131 3.45 8.03 6.16
N ALA A 132 3.91 8.49 5.01
CA ALA A 132 5.26 8.20 4.56
C ALA A 132 5.88 9.40 3.88
N VAL A 133 7.19 9.50 4.03
CA VAL A 133 8.04 10.42 3.28
C VAL A 133 8.89 9.57 2.35
N MET A 134 8.87 9.88 1.07
CA MET A 134 9.61 9.15 0.05
C MET A 134 10.55 10.10 -0.67
N ILE A 135 11.76 9.63 -0.91
CA ILE A 135 12.78 10.41 -1.60
C ILE A 135 12.80 10.00 -3.06
N VAL A 136 12.73 11.00 -3.92
CA VAL A 136 12.72 10.76 -5.37
C VAL A 136 14.04 10.11 -5.77
N ASP A 137 13.94 9.01 -6.51
CA ASP A 137 15.09 8.33 -7.07
C ASP A 137 15.48 9.01 -8.37
N GLU A 138 16.65 9.63 -8.39
CA GLU A 138 17.12 10.36 -9.56
C GLU A 138 17.95 9.49 -10.50
N GLY A 139 17.87 8.19 -10.37
CA GLY A 139 18.47 7.29 -11.32
C GLY A 139 19.93 6.93 -11.06
N ASN A 140 20.34 6.93 -9.82
CA ASN A 140 21.67 6.45 -9.47
C ASN A 140 21.69 4.93 -9.41
#